data_9e970c1c77110d3601dfa6603c2e1d3b
#
_entry.id   9e970c1c77110d3601dfa6603c2e1d3b
#
_cell.length_a   1.000
_cell.length_b   1.000
_cell.length_c   1.000
_cell.angle_alpha   90.00
_cell.angle_beta   90.00
_cell.angle_gamma   90.00
#
_symmetry.space_group_name_H-M   'P 1'
#
loop_
_entity.id
_entity.type
_entity.pdbx_description
1 polymer ?
#
loop_
_entity_poly.entity_id
_entity_poly.type
_entity_poly.pdbx_seq_one_letter_code
_entity_poly.pdbx_strand_id
1 'polypeptide(L)'
;PGTIVIADDVTGANDIGIMYAKAGLDAYVYSYDEQGGDSYPPCDVLTIDTDSRFDTYEKAYHKVYTALKALPSEGVRQYIDKQCSVFRGNIGAEFDAMLDALSEEFAVVVLGFPDNGRTTLHSIHYVYGTKLEDSQFRHDPVHPMTKSNLVEILQEQTKRKVGAIWYEVYDQGEAALKKALDRAKESCNYVIMDVRDNRDLELLASVLKDQRILCGSSALSAPLARLEAAQKGKEKPGKKVRVQDKVFCMAG
;
A
#
# COMPACT_ATOMS: atom_id res chain seq x y z
N PRO A 1 -0.46 17.71 1.56
CA PRO A 1 -1.30 16.52 1.49
C PRO A 1 -1.63 15.96 2.88
N GLY A 2 -2.79 15.31 3.01
CA GLY A 2 -3.12 14.52 4.21
C GLY A 2 -2.54 13.12 4.16
N THR A 3 -2.33 12.59 2.95
CA THR A 3 -1.75 11.29 2.68
C THR A 3 -0.61 11.39 1.68
N ILE A 4 0.51 10.74 1.96
CA ILE A 4 1.63 10.55 1.04
C ILE A 4 1.74 9.07 0.70
N VAL A 5 1.91 8.77 -0.59
CA VAL A 5 2.09 7.42 -1.10
C VAL A 5 3.45 7.33 -1.80
N ILE A 6 4.20 6.30 -1.49
CA ILE A 6 5.35 5.85 -2.28
C ILE A 6 4.90 4.61 -3.04
N ALA A 7 5.17 4.54 -4.33
CA ALA A 7 4.82 3.40 -5.17
C ALA A 7 6.06 2.90 -5.91
N ASP A 8 6.20 1.58 -5.99
CA ASP A 8 7.37 0.92 -6.57
C ASP A 8 7.37 0.89 -8.12
N ASP A 9 6.23 1.21 -8.73
CA ASP A 9 6.09 1.37 -10.19
C ASP A 9 4.97 2.34 -10.58
N VAL A 10 5.05 2.85 -11.82
CA VAL A 10 4.09 3.82 -12.37
C VAL A 10 2.66 3.28 -12.44
N THR A 11 2.49 2.00 -12.74
CA THR A 11 1.17 1.35 -12.77
C THR A 11 0.53 1.35 -11.39
N GLY A 12 1.30 0.97 -10.37
CA GLY A 12 0.86 1.01 -8.97
C GLY A 12 0.58 2.41 -8.47
N ALA A 13 1.40 3.38 -8.85
CA ALA A 13 1.20 4.80 -8.51
C ALA A 13 -0.13 5.33 -9.06
N ASN A 14 -0.44 5.05 -10.31
CA ASN A 14 -1.70 5.43 -10.94
C ASN A 14 -2.89 4.64 -10.36
N ASP A 15 -2.71 3.35 -10.09
CA ASP A 15 -3.76 2.49 -9.53
C ASP A 15 -4.22 3.00 -8.15
N ILE A 16 -3.29 3.33 -7.26
CA ILE A 16 -3.65 3.90 -5.96
C ILE A 16 -4.18 5.33 -6.09
N GLY A 17 -3.60 6.16 -6.96
CA GLY A 17 -4.06 7.53 -7.21
C GLY A 17 -5.52 7.59 -7.64
N ILE A 18 -5.95 6.67 -8.51
CA ILE A 18 -7.34 6.63 -8.98
C ILE A 18 -8.33 6.20 -7.88
N MET A 19 -7.90 5.44 -6.86
CA MET A 19 -8.76 5.08 -5.73
C MET A 19 -9.20 6.33 -4.97
N TYR A 20 -8.27 7.25 -4.74
CA TYR A 20 -8.54 8.53 -4.07
C TYR A 20 -9.32 9.50 -4.97
N ALA A 21 -8.94 9.62 -6.24
CA ALA A 21 -9.62 10.48 -7.20
C ALA A 21 -11.10 10.07 -7.41
N LYS A 22 -11.41 8.77 -7.45
CA LYS A 22 -12.78 8.26 -7.53
C LYS A 22 -13.63 8.63 -6.30
N ALA A 23 -13.03 8.82 -5.15
CA ALA A 23 -13.70 9.28 -3.94
C ALA A 23 -13.92 10.80 -3.92
N GLY A 24 -13.41 11.55 -4.90
CA GLY A 24 -13.53 13.01 -4.99
C GLY A 24 -12.40 13.78 -4.31
N LEU A 25 -11.31 13.10 -3.96
CA LEU A 25 -10.12 13.73 -3.39
C LEU A 25 -9.17 14.22 -4.50
N ASP A 26 -8.46 15.31 -4.22
CA ASP A 26 -7.45 15.85 -5.13
C ASP A 26 -6.17 15.01 -4.98
N ALA A 27 -5.92 14.10 -5.94
CA ALA A 27 -4.80 13.18 -5.95
C ALA A 27 -3.87 13.47 -7.13
N TYR A 28 -2.58 13.56 -6.85
CA TYR A 28 -1.54 13.77 -7.86
C TYR A 28 -0.50 12.66 -7.80
N VAL A 29 0.02 12.31 -8.97
CA VAL A 29 1.09 11.32 -9.15
C VAL A 29 2.28 11.99 -9.83
N TYR A 30 3.46 11.85 -9.23
CA TYR A 30 4.72 12.35 -9.76
C TYR A 30 5.76 11.24 -9.80
N SER A 31 6.66 11.31 -10.77
CA SER A 31 7.86 10.48 -10.77
C SER A 31 8.88 11.01 -9.76
N TYR A 32 9.62 10.12 -9.15
CA TYR A 32 10.72 10.48 -8.26
C TYR A 32 11.81 11.26 -9.00
N ASP A 33 12.22 12.39 -8.45
CA ASP A 33 13.39 13.14 -8.89
C ASP A 33 14.44 13.16 -7.77
N GLU A 34 15.60 12.58 -8.04
CA GLU A 34 16.71 12.50 -7.10
C GLU A 34 17.32 13.88 -6.76
N GLN A 35 17.21 14.83 -7.67
CA GLN A 35 17.73 16.19 -7.47
C GLN A 35 16.84 17.02 -6.56
N GLY A 36 15.60 16.61 -6.38
CA GLY A 36 14.62 17.31 -5.56
C GLY A 36 14.31 18.71 -6.08
N GLY A 37 13.27 19.32 -5.59
CA GLY A 37 12.98 20.71 -5.91
C GLY A 37 11.60 20.98 -6.49
N ASP A 38 10.83 19.93 -6.71
CA ASP A 38 9.46 20.11 -7.15
C ASP A 38 8.60 20.74 -6.04
N SER A 39 7.94 21.82 -6.39
CA SER A 39 6.85 22.32 -5.57
C SER A 39 5.58 21.60 -5.96
N TYR A 40 5.03 20.83 -5.05
CA TYR A 40 3.79 20.12 -5.28
C TYR A 40 2.59 21.04 -5.03
N PRO A 41 1.55 20.99 -5.87
CA PRO A 41 0.34 21.76 -5.64
C PRO A 41 -0.37 21.30 -4.35
N PRO A 42 -1.16 22.17 -3.70
CA PRO A 42 -2.04 21.75 -2.63
C PRO A 42 -2.93 20.59 -3.08
N CYS A 43 -2.92 19.49 -2.33
CA CYS A 43 -3.67 18.29 -2.66
C CYS A 43 -4.08 17.52 -1.40
N ASP A 44 -4.99 16.57 -1.55
CA ASP A 44 -5.34 15.64 -0.48
C ASP A 44 -4.34 14.50 -0.42
N VAL A 45 -3.95 13.96 -1.57
CA VAL A 45 -3.05 12.82 -1.71
C VAL A 45 -1.95 13.10 -2.72
N LEU A 46 -0.72 12.86 -2.31
CA LEU A 46 0.47 12.94 -3.17
C LEU A 46 1.09 11.56 -3.30
N THR A 47 1.23 11.07 -4.52
CA THR A 47 1.88 9.80 -4.83
C THR A 47 3.18 10.05 -5.56
N ILE A 48 4.25 9.41 -5.11
CA ILE A 48 5.57 9.41 -5.77
C ILE A 48 5.86 8.01 -6.29
N ASP A 49 6.03 7.90 -7.60
CA ASP A 49 6.53 6.71 -8.28
C ASP A 49 8.07 6.70 -8.19
N THR A 50 8.62 5.77 -7.45
CA THR A 50 10.08 5.62 -7.27
C THR A 50 10.73 4.76 -8.34
N ASP A 51 9.94 4.02 -9.14
CA ASP A 51 10.45 3.06 -10.13
C ASP A 51 11.56 2.18 -9.52
N SER A 52 11.27 1.59 -8.36
CA SER A 52 12.24 0.90 -7.50
C SER A 52 12.11 -0.63 -7.54
N ARG A 53 11.00 -1.16 -8.11
CA ARG A 53 10.70 -2.60 -8.11
C ARG A 53 11.83 -3.45 -8.64
N PHE A 54 12.52 -2.99 -9.69
CA PHE A 54 13.58 -3.73 -10.37
C PHE A 54 14.98 -3.24 -10.01
N ASP A 55 15.11 -2.32 -9.08
CA ASP A 55 16.39 -1.87 -8.54
C ASP A 55 17.04 -2.93 -7.63
N THR A 56 18.30 -2.70 -7.24
CA THR A 56 18.91 -3.44 -6.13
C THR A 56 18.24 -3.05 -4.80
N TYR A 57 18.38 -3.89 -3.78
CA TYR A 57 17.85 -3.63 -2.43
C TYR A 57 18.28 -2.24 -1.93
N GLU A 58 19.58 -1.93 -2.01
CA GLU A 58 20.15 -0.69 -1.53
C GLU A 58 19.62 0.53 -2.29
N LYS A 59 19.45 0.39 -3.61
CA LYS A 59 18.95 1.48 -4.44
C LYS A 59 17.47 1.74 -4.19
N ALA A 60 16.66 0.70 -4.06
CA ALA A 60 15.24 0.81 -3.70
C ALA A 60 15.07 1.49 -2.33
N TYR A 61 15.83 1.03 -1.32
CA TYR A 61 15.87 1.67 0.00
C TYR A 61 16.22 3.16 -0.09
N HIS A 62 17.30 3.49 -0.82
CA HIS A 62 17.77 4.87 -0.96
C HIS A 62 16.72 5.78 -1.59
N LYS A 63 16.08 5.34 -2.68
CA LYS A 63 15.04 6.11 -3.37
C LYS A 63 13.86 6.43 -2.44
N VAL A 64 13.33 5.42 -1.73
CA VAL A 64 12.20 5.62 -0.81
C VAL A 64 12.59 6.52 0.35
N TYR A 65 13.75 6.27 0.98
CA TYR A 65 14.25 7.08 2.08
C TYR A 65 14.43 8.55 1.69
N THR A 66 15.10 8.80 0.56
CA THR A 66 15.38 10.16 0.09
C THR A 66 14.11 10.88 -0.35
N ALA A 67 13.21 10.20 -1.06
CA ALA A 67 11.92 10.74 -1.44
C ALA A 67 11.15 11.24 -0.21
N LEU A 68 11.02 10.40 0.81
CA LEU A 68 10.28 10.76 2.03
C LEU A 68 10.94 11.90 2.81
N LYS A 69 12.28 11.98 2.83
CA LYS A 69 12.99 13.09 3.47
C LYS A 69 12.82 14.42 2.75
N ALA A 70 12.63 14.39 1.43
CA ALA A 70 12.45 15.58 0.61
C ALA A 70 10.99 16.11 0.63
N LEU A 71 10.03 15.26 0.97
CA LEU A 71 8.61 15.60 0.94
C LEU A 71 8.18 16.39 2.19
N PRO A 72 7.20 17.31 2.05
CA PRO A 72 6.65 18.04 3.19
C PRO A 72 5.93 17.06 4.14
N SER A 73 6.28 17.09 5.42
CA SER A 73 5.68 16.24 6.45
C SER A 73 4.58 16.92 7.26
N GLU A 74 4.47 18.26 7.17
CA GLU A 74 3.47 19.03 7.90
C GLU A 74 2.06 18.71 7.43
N GLY A 75 1.18 18.37 8.37
CA GLY A 75 -0.22 18.02 8.10
C GLY A 75 -0.44 16.61 7.51
N VAL A 76 0.63 15.87 7.24
CA VAL A 76 0.51 14.48 6.75
C VAL A 76 0.11 13.56 7.90
N ARG A 77 -1.03 12.89 7.75
CA ARG A 77 -1.58 11.97 8.75
C ARG A 77 -1.17 10.52 8.47
N GLN A 78 -1.09 10.14 7.20
CA GLN A 78 -0.87 8.76 6.78
C GLN A 78 0.17 8.67 5.66
N TYR A 79 1.03 7.67 5.75
CA TYR A 79 1.97 7.28 4.70
C TYR A 79 1.63 5.88 4.23
N ILE A 80 1.70 5.65 2.92
CA ILE A 80 1.39 4.37 2.31
C ILE A 80 2.55 3.95 1.40
N ASP A 81 3.04 2.73 1.58
CA ASP A 81 3.93 2.09 0.63
C ASP A 81 3.11 1.16 -0.26
N LYS A 82 2.96 1.56 -1.52
CA LYS A 82 2.17 0.85 -2.52
C LYS A 82 3.01 -0.16 -3.27
N GLN A 83 2.73 -1.42 -3.01
CA GLN A 83 3.44 -2.56 -3.59
C GLN A 83 2.61 -3.34 -4.62
N CYS A 84 3.29 -4.17 -5.40
CA CYS A 84 2.64 -5.15 -6.26
C CYS A 84 1.72 -6.07 -5.46
N SER A 85 0.50 -6.29 -5.92
CA SER A 85 -0.52 -7.11 -5.23
C SER A 85 -0.17 -8.61 -5.12
N VAL A 86 0.97 -9.03 -5.64
CA VAL A 86 1.56 -10.36 -5.44
C VAL A 86 2.91 -10.30 -4.71
N PHE A 87 3.22 -9.17 -4.07
CA PHE A 87 4.38 -8.99 -3.19
C PHE A 87 5.73 -9.18 -3.91
N ARG A 88 5.79 -8.89 -5.22
CA ARG A 88 7.05 -8.87 -5.99
C ARG A 88 7.80 -7.57 -5.73
N GLY A 89 9.11 -7.65 -5.67
CA GLY A 89 9.98 -6.49 -5.59
C GLY A 89 10.83 -6.42 -4.32
N ASN A 90 11.33 -5.23 -4.03
CA ASN A 90 12.20 -4.94 -2.90
C ASN A 90 11.39 -4.56 -1.64
N ILE A 91 10.42 -5.41 -1.27
CA ILE A 91 9.41 -5.12 -0.24
C ILE A 91 10.05 -4.70 1.09
N GLY A 92 11.00 -5.52 1.58
CA GLY A 92 11.69 -5.25 2.85
C GLY A 92 12.51 -3.96 2.81
N ALA A 93 13.19 -3.68 1.69
CA ALA A 93 13.98 -2.47 1.52
C ALA A 93 13.11 -1.21 1.62
N GLU A 94 11.99 -1.21 0.91
CA GLU A 94 11.10 -0.05 0.83
C GLU A 94 10.37 0.19 2.15
N PHE A 95 9.86 -0.88 2.79
CA PHE A 95 9.22 -0.78 4.10
C PHE A 95 10.20 -0.31 5.18
N ASP A 96 11.42 -0.85 5.20
CA ASP A 96 12.46 -0.43 6.14
C ASP A 96 12.86 1.03 5.91
N ALA A 97 13.02 1.45 4.65
CA ALA A 97 13.30 2.84 4.30
C ALA A 97 12.20 3.80 4.77
N MET A 98 10.94 3.39 4.63
CA MET A 98 9.80 4.20 5.09
C MET A 98 9.80 4.36 6.62
N LEU A 99 9.97 3.28 7.38
CA LEU A 99 10.06 3.36 8.84
C LEU A 99 11.24 4.22 9.28
N ASP A 100 12.43 4.03 8.69
CA ASP A 100 13.62 4.81 9.02
C ASP A 100 13.47 6.29 8.67
N ALA A 101 12.95 6.62 7.49
CA ALA A 101 12.77 7.99 7.05
C ALA A 101 11.79 8.76 7.96
N LEU A 102 10.77 8.09 8.47
CA LEU A 102 9.73 8.68 9.30
C LEU A 102 9.99 8.54 10.80
N SER A 103 11.07 7.85 11.19
CA SER A 103 11.40 7.52 12.60
C SER A 103 10.25 6.79 13.29
N GLU A 104 9.66 5.83 12.59
CA GLU A 104 8.57 4.99 13.05
C GLU A 104 9.04 3.53 13.21
N GLU A 105 8.35 2.76 14.03
CA GLU A 105 8.75 1.39 14.36
C GLU A 105 7.70 0.35 13.96
N PHE A 106 6.54 0.77 13.46
CA PHE A 106 5.43 -0.13 13.18
C PHE A 106 4.67 0.26 11.90
N ALA A 107 4.38 -0.74 11.07
CA ALA A 107 3.50 -0.61 9.92
C ALA A 107 2.55 -1.81 9.79
N VAL A 108 1.37 -1.55 9.23
CA VAL A 108 0.38 -2.58 8.92
C VAL A 108 0.41 -2.89 7.43
N VAL A 109 0.45 -4.18 7.09
CA VAL A 109 0.57 -4.66 5.71
C VAL A 109 -0.73 -5.33 5.28
N VAL A 110 -1.39 -4.77 4.27
CA VAL A 110 -2.63 -5.27 3.69
C VAL A 110 -2.43 -5.49 2.19
N LEU A 111 -2.19 -6.73 1.78
CA LEU A 111 -1.85 -7.06 0.40
C LEU A 111 -3.05 -7.51 -0.42
N GLY A 112 -4.03 -8.16 0.18
CA GLY A 112 -5.17 -8.72 -0.53
C GLY A 112 -5.91 -7.71 -1.39
N PHE A 113 -6.30 -8.14 -2.58
CA PHE A 113 -7.06 -7.36 -3.56
C PHE A 113 -8.13 -8.26 -4.19
N PRO A 114 -9.26 -8.46 -3.50
CA PRO A 114 -10.28 -9.43 -3.92
C PRO A 114 -10.82 -9.19 -5.33
N ASP A 115 -11.04 -7.94 -5.73
CA ASP A 115 -11.53 -7.60 -7.08
C ASP A 115 -10.56 -8.02 -8.19
N ASN A 116 -9.27 -8.16 -7.86
CA ASN A 116 -8.24 -8.70 -8.74
C ASN A 116 -7.90 -10.18 -8.44
N GLY A 117 -8.75 -10.87 -7.70
CA GLY A 117 -8.56 -12.29 -7.34
C GLY A 117 -7.39 -12.54 -6.39
N ARG A 118 -6.94 -11.56 -5.59
CA ARG A 118 -5.88 -11.73 -4.58
C ARG A 118 -6.51 -11.77 -3.20
N THR A 119 -6.31 -12.89 -2.51
CA THR A 119 -6.77 -13.09 -1.14
C THR A 119 -5.61 -13.55 -0.26
N THR A 120 -5.70 -13.30 1.03
CA THR A 120 -4.71 -13.75 2.01
C THR A 120 -5.47 -14.44 3.15
N LEU A 121 -5.12 -15.69 3.42
CA LEU A 121 -5.74 -16.53 4.46
C LEU A 121 -4.64 -17.18 5.28
N HIS A 122 -4.61 -16.93 6.60
CA HIS A 122 -3.54 -17.38 7.49
C HIS A 122 -2.15 -17.05 6.94
N SER A 123 -2.00 -15.81 6.46
CA SER A 123 -0.80 -15.28 5.81
C SER A 123 -0.44 -15.91 4.47
N ILE A 124 -1.16 -16.95 4.00
CA ILE A 124 -0.98 -17.54 2.69
C ILE A 124 -1.70 -16.71 1.65
N HIS A 125 -0.96 -16.29 0.63
CA HIS A 125 -1.48 -15.47 -0.46
C HIS A 125 -1.90 -16.32 -1.65
N TYR A 126 -3.06 -15.99 -2.20
CA TYR A 126 -3.67 -16.69 -3.33
C TYR A 126 -3.89 -15.73 -4.49
N VAL A 127 -3.76 -16.27 -5.70
CA VAL A 127 -4.05 -15.61 -6.96
C VAL A 127 -5.13 -16.42 -7.68
N TYR A 128 -6.34 -15.89 -7.75
CA TYR A 128 -7.52 -16.60 -8.28
C TYR A 128 -7.70 -18.00 -7.67
N GLY A 129 -7.54 -18.10 -6.34
CA GLY A 129 -7.70 -19.35 -5.61
C GLY A 129 -6.50 -20.31 -5.65
N THR A 130 -5.46 -20.00 -6.44
CA THR A 130 -4.22 -20.77 -6.50
C THR A 130 -3.19 -20.13 -5.57
N LYS A 131 -2.43 -20.94 -4.81
CA LYS A 131 -1.33 -20.39 -3.99
C LYS A 131 -0.34 -19.62 -4.87
N LEU A 132 0.21 -18.54 -4.32
CA LEU A 132 1.14 -17.67 -5.04
C LEU A 132 2.31 -18.45 -5.65
N GLU A 133 2.90 -19.39 -4.89
CA GLU A 133 4.00 -20.27 -5.34
C GLU A 133 3.62 -21.22 -6.47
N ASP A 134 2.33 -21.50 -6.66
CA ASP A 134 1.81 -22.36 -7.74
C ASP A 134 1.20 -21.57 -8.88
N SER A 135 1.16 -20.24 -8.77
CA SER A 135 0.62 -19.32 -9.78
C SER A 135 1.63 -19.02 -10.89
N GLN A 136 1.17 -18.30 -11.90
CA GLN A 136 2.05 -17.82 -12.99
C GLN A 136 3.25 -16.99 -12.49
N PHE A 137 3.15 -16.35 -11.32
CA PHE A 137 4.20 -15.54 -10.74
C PHE A 137 5.38 -16.35 -10.19
N ARG A 138 5.25 -17.67 -10.05
CA ARG A 138 6.37 -18.56 -9.77
C ARG A 138 7.51 -18.42 -10.78
N HIS A 139 7.16 -18.13 -12.02
CA HIS A 139 8.09 -18.03 -13.15
C HIS A 139 8.37 -16.60 -13.57
N ASP A 140 8.10 -15.61 -12.68
CA ASP A 140 8.48 -14.23 -12.96
C ASP A 140 9.99 -14.14 -13.22
N PRO A 141 10.43 -13.51 -14.34
CA PRO A 141 11.82 -13.54 -14.73
C PRO A 141 12.75 -12.75 -13.82
N VAL A 142 12.23 -11.81 -13.04
CA VAL A 142 13.03 -10.95 -12.16
C VAL A 142 12.78 -11.28 -10.67
N HIS A 143 11.53 -11.46 -10.30
CA HIS A 143 11.11 -11.75 -8.93
C HIS A 143 10.25 -13.02 -8.89
N PRO A 144 10.83 -14.22 -9.07
CA PRO A 144 10.08 -15.47 -9.03
C PRO A 144 9.49 -15.70 -7.63
N MET A 145 8.16 -15.88 -7.58
CA MET A 145 7.44 -16.05 -6.32
C MET A 145 7.35 -17.54 -5.99
N THR A 146 8.31 -18.04 -5.21
CA THR A 146 8.43 -19.45 -4.83
C THR A 146 7.84 -19.78 -3.47
N LYS A 147 7.25 -18.80 -2.80
CA LYS A 147 6.57 -18.90 -1.51
C LYS A 147 5.22 -18.22 -1.57
N SER A 148 4.31 -18.65 -0.70
CA SER A 148 2.97 -18.08 -0.58
C SER A 148 2.72 -17.42 0.78
N ASN A 149 3.54 -17.71 1.78
CA ASN A 149 3.41 -17.11 3.11
C ASN A 149 4.03 -15.71 3.13
N LEU A 150 3.19 -14.68 3.27
CA LEU A 150 3.64 -13.28 3.23
C LEU A 150 4.54 -12.91 4.41
N VAL A 151 4.37 -13.55 5.57
CA VAL A 151 5.26 -13.34 6.73
C VAL A 151 6.66 -13.83 6.40
N GLU A 152 6.78 -15.02 5.79
CA GLU A 152 8.08 -15.57 5.40
C GLU A 152 8.73 -14.72 4.31
N ILE A 153 7.98 -14.32 3.28
CA ILE A 153 8.48 -13.50 2.17
C ILE A 153 9.06 -12.18 2.70
N LEU A 154 8.34 -11.48 3.57
CA LEU A 154 8.82 -10.22 4.13
C LEU A 154 9.97 -10.44 5.13
N GLN A 155 9.88 -11.46 5.99
CA GLN A 155 10.93 -11.73 7.00
C GLN A 155 12.30 -12.04 6.38
N GLU A 156 12.33 -12.62 5.18
CA GLU A 156 13.58 -12.86 4.45
C GLU A 156 14.22 -11.57 3.93
N GLN A 157 13.47 -10.49 3.79
CA GLN A 157 13.93 -9.23 3.25
C GLN A 157 14.21 -8.16 4.32
N THR A 158 13.91 -8.41 5.60
CA THR A 158 14.12 -7.45 6.68
C THR A 158 14.63 -8.11 7.96
N LYS A 159 15.41 -7.34 8.73
CA LYS A 159 15.81 -7.73 10.09
C LYS A 159 14.73 -7.39 11.13
N ARG A 160 13.75 -6.59 10.77
CA ARG A 160 12.61 -6.23 11.61
C ARG A 160 11.68 -7.41 11.77
N LYS A 161 11.00 -7.49 12.90
CA LYS A 161 10.14 -8.62 13.22
C LYS A 161 8.80 -8.50 12.49
N VAL A 162 8.41 -9.57 11.78
CA VAL A 162 7.14 -9.67 11.06
C VAL A 162 6.18 -10.59 11.81
N GLY A 163 4.97 -10.10 12.05
CA GLY A 163 3.87 -10.87 12.63
C GLY A 163 2.66 -10.90 11.71
N ALA A 164 1.57 -11.51 12.18
CA ALA A 164 0.30 -11.57 11.44
C ALA A 164 -0.90 -11.47 12.35
N ILE A 165 -2.00 -10.96 11.82
CA ILE A 165 -3.34 -11.06 12.40
C ILE A 165 -4.24 -11.74 11.37
N TRP A 166 -4.83 -12.87 11.75
CA TRP A 166 -5.65 -13.68 10.89
C TRP A 166 -7.14 -13.30 11.00
N TYR A 167 -7.89 -13.66 10.00
CA TYR A 167 -9.29 -13.25 9.83
C TYR A 167 -10.24 -13.70 10.97
N GLU A 168 -9.89 -14.72 11.75
CA GLU A 168 -10.71 -15.14 12.89
C GLU A 168 -10.83 -14.05 13.96
N VAL A 169 -9.88 -13.13 14.01
CA VAL A 169 -9.97 -11.95 14.89
C VAL A 169 -11.01 -10.96 14.35
N TYR A 170 -11.15 -10.85 13.03
CA TYR A 170 -12.15 -9.96 12.42
C TYR A 170 -13.59 -10.43 12.72
N ASP A 171 -13.78 -11.75 12.74
CA ASP A 171 -15.08 -12.36 13.04
C ASP A 171 -15.52 -12.11 14.50
N GLN A 172 -14.60 -11.71 15.39
CA GLN A 172 -14.88 -11.27 16.76
C GLN A 172 -15.23 -9.78 16.85
N GLY A 173 -15.14 -9.04 15.76
CA GLY A 173 -15.53 -7.65 15.66
C GLY A 173 -14.38 -6.64 15.81
N GLU A 174 -14.71 -5.37 15.57
CA GLU A 174 -13.76 -4.25 15.50
C GLU A 174 -12.94 -4.07 16.79
N ALA A 175 -13.56 -4.23 17.96
CA ALA A 175 -12.86 -4.09 19.24
C ALA A 175 -11.79 -5.17 19.45
N ALA A 176 -12.05 -6.40 19.02
CA ALA A 176 -11.07 -7.48 19.06
C ALA A 176 -9.89 -7.21 18.11
N LEU A 177 -10.19 -6.71 16.93
CA LEU A 177 -9.17 -6.35 15.94
C LEU A 177 -8.28 -5.19 16.45
N LYS A 178 -8.83 -4.14 17.02
CA LYS A 178 -8.06 -3.04 17.64
C LYS A 178 -7.14 -3.56 18.74
N LYS A 179 -7.65 -4.40 19.63
CA LYS A 179 -6.83 -5.02 20.68
C LYS A 179 -5.70 -5.91 20.13
N ALA A 180 -5.96 -6.65 19.05
CA ALA A 180 -4.94 -7.46 18.40
C ALA A 180 -3.85 -6.59 17.75
N LEU A 181 -4.22 -5.47 17.14
CA LEU A 181 -3.27 -4.49 16.58
C LEU A 181 -2.41 -3.85 17.68
N ASP A 182 -2.99 -3.47 18.82
CA ASP A 182 -2.21 -2.91 19.94
C ASP A 182 -1.17 -3.91 20.45
N ARG A 183 -1.53 -5.19 20.59
CA ARG A 183 -0.59 -6.25 20.95
C ARG A 183 0.49 -6.49 19.87
N ALA A 184 0.12 -6.38 18.58
CA ALA A 184 1.07 -6.52 17.50
C ALA A 184 2.12 -5.41 17.54
N LYS A 185 1.75 -4.16 17.84
CA LYS A 185 2.70 -3.03 18.01
C LYS A 185 3.75 -3.27 19.08
N GLU A 186 3.41 -4.03 20.13
CA GLU A 186 4.34 -4.37 21.22
C GLU A 186 5.28 -5.52 20.84
N SER A 187 4.95 -6.31 19.82
CA SER A 187 5.61 -7.59 19.55
C SER A 187 6.31 -7.69 18.19
N CYS A 188 5.95 -6.86 17.22
CA CYS A 188 6.55 -6.85 15.88
C CYS A 188 6.58 -5.46 15.27
N ASN A 189 7.32 -5.29 14.18
CA ASN A 189 7.44 -4.06 13.41
C ASN A 189 6.49 -4.03 12.21
N TYR A 190 6.22 -5.18 11.64
CA TYR A 190 5.26 -5.35 10.55
C TYR A 190 4.21 -6.37 10.94
N VAL A 191 2.96 -6.09 10.67
CA VAL A 191 1.86 -7.04 10.86
C VAL A 191 1.13 -7.26 9.54
N ILE A 192 1.17 -8.51 9.06
CA ILE A 192 0.45 -8.95 7.86
C ILE A 192 -1.01 -9.20 8.24
N MET A 193 -1.92 -8.57 7.50
CA MET A 193 -3.36 -8.73 7.68
C MET A 193 -3.93 -9.67 6.63
N ASP A 194 -4.77 -10.60 7.04
CA ASP A 194 -5.56 -11.41 6.11
C ASP A 194 -6.60 -10.56 5.36
N VAL A 195 -7.00 -11.00 4.18
CA VAL A 195 -8.09 -10.42 3.40
C VAL A 195 -8.79 -11.54 2.63
N ARG A 196 -10.01 -11.86 3.02
CA ARG A 196 -10.87 -12.85 2.34
C ARG A 196 -11.65 -12.22 1.19
N ASP A 197 -12.22 -11.07 1.46
CA ASP A 197 -13.11 -10.35 0.54
C ASP A 197 -13.14 -8.83 0.85
N ASN A 198 -13.99 -8.09 0.14
CA ASN A 198 -14.10 -6.65 0.30
C ASN A 198 -14.69 -6.23 1.66
N ARG A 199 -15.41 -7.11 2.37
CA ARG A 199 -15.93 -6.80 3.73
C ARG A 199 -14.78 -6.72 4.73
N ASP A 200 -13.76 -7.55 4.57
CA ASP A 200 -12.54 -7.45 5.37
C ASP A 200 -11.84 -6.10 5.13
N LEU A 201 -11.77 -5.66 3.86
CA LEU A 201 -11.17 -4.35 3.53
C LEU A 201 -11.96 -3.17 4.13
N GLU A 202 -13.29 -3.23 4.17
CA GLU A 202 -14.12 -2.20 4.82
C GLU A 202 -13.85 -2.15 6.33
N LEU A 203 -13.80 -3.30 6.99
CA LEU A 203 -13.48 -3.39 8.42
C LEU A 203 -12.06 -2.88 8.70
N LEU A 204 -11.08 -3.33 7.92
CA LEU A 204 -9.69 -2.89 8.05
C LEU A 204 -9.57 -1.38 7.86
N ALA A 205 -10.24 -0.80 6.87
CA ALA A 205 -10.22 0.64 6.65
C ALA A 205 -10.81 1.42 7.85
N SER A 206 -11.91 0.94 8.44
CA SER A 206 -12.50 1.54 9.63
C SER A 206 -11.51 1.59 10.81
N VAL A 207 -10.77 0.49 11.01
CA VAL A 207 -9.82 0.36 12.13
C VAL A 207 -8.49 1.07 11.85
N LEU A 208 -8.04 1.07 10.60
CA LEU A 208 -6.72 1.55 10.19
C LEU A 208 -6.71 3.00 9.66
N LYS A 209 -7.84 3.69 9.61
CA LYS A 209 -7.93 5.06 9.10
C LYS A 209 -6.97 6.06 9.75
N ASP A 210 -6.62 5.81 11.01
CA ASP A 210 -5.70 6.64 11.78
C ASP A 210 -4.30 5.99 11.94
N GLN A 211 -4.06 4.84 11.30
CA GLN A 211 -2.75 4.18 11.31
C GLN A 211 -1.75 5.00 10.50
N ARG A 212 -0.59 5.31 11.11
CA ARG A 212 0.42 6.20 10.55
C ARG A 212 1.03 5.66 9.26
N ILE A 213 1.41 4.37 9.25
CA ILE A 213 2.06 3.72 8.11
C ILE A 213 1.27 2.47 7.71
N LEU A 214 0.89 2.44 6.44
CA LEU A 214 0.28 1.31 5.77
C LEU A 214 1.15 0.86 4.60
N CYS A 215 1.16 -0.42 4.34
CA CYS A 215 1.90 -1.02 3.23
C CYS A 215 1.00 -2.02 2.50
N GLY A 216 1.24 -2.23 1.22
CA GLY A 216 0.54 -3.27 0.47
C GLY A 216 -0.05 -2.85 -0.86
N SER A 217 -1.16 -3.45 -1.25
CA SER A 217 -1.83 -3.14 -2.51
C SER A 217 -2.69 -1.87 -2.43
N SER A 218 -3.21 -1.42 -3.57
CA SER A 218 -4.13 -0.28 -3.64
C SER A 218 -5.54 -0.57 -3.09
N ALA A 219 -5.88 -1.84 -2.84
CA ALA A 219 -7.25 -2.23 -2.53
C ALA A 219 -7.81 -1.58 -1.25
N LEU A 220 -7.00 -1.50 -0.18
CA LEU A 220 -7.40 -0.85 1.07
C LEU A 220 -7.64 0.65 0.90
N SER A 221 -6.96 1.27 -0.07
CA SER A 221 -7.09 2.72 -0.30
C SER A 221 -8.48 3.13 -0.81
N ALA A 222 -9.23 2.24 -1.44
CA ALA A 222 -10.58 2.54 -1.89
C ALA A 222 -11.54 2.84 -0.72
N PRO A 223 -11.71 1.98 0.29
CA PRO A 223 -12.51 2.31 1.46
C PRO A 223 -11.91 3.43 2.32
N LEU A 224 -10.58 3.52 2.47
CA LEU A 224 -9.94 4.64 3.18
C LEU A 224 -10.25 5.98 2.53
N ALA A 225 -10.18 6.08 1.19
CA ALA A 225 -10.50 7.28 0.44
C ALA A 225 -11.94 7.73 0.64
N ARG A 226 -12.90 6.78 0.69
CA ARG A 226 -14.31 7.11 0.99
C ARG A 226 -14.47 7.67 2.40
N LEU A 227 -13.81 7.09 3.38
CA LEU A 227 -13.83 7.61 4.76
C LEU A 227 -13.23 9.01 4.86
N GLU A 228 -12.11 9.25 4.19
CA GLU A 228 -11.47 10.57 4.17
C GLU A 228 -12.33 11.61 3.44
N ALA A 229 -12.91 11.25 2.29
CA ALA A 229 -13.80 12.14 1.54
C ALA A 229 -15.04 12.53 2.35
N ALA A 230 -15.64 11.57 3.05
CA ALA A 230 -16.77 11.83 3.95
C ALA A 230 -16.41 12.81 5.07
N GLN A 231 -15.26 12.63 5.70
CA GLN A 231 -14.75 13.56 6.74
C GLN A 231 -14.53 14.98 6.21
N LYS A 232 -14.14 15.13 4.94
CA LYS A 232 -13.91 16.44 4.28
C LYS A 232 -15.17 17.02 3.64
N GLY A 233 -16.32 16.35 3.71
CA GLY A 233 -17.54 16.76 3.02
C GLY A 233 -17.42 16.69 1.47
N LYS A 234 -16.48 15.91 0.94
CA LYS A 234 -16.24 15.71 -0.48
C LYS A 234 -16.96 14.43 -0.99
N GLU A 235 -18.27 14.33 -0.78
CA GLU A 235 -19.05 13.12 -1.13
C GLU A 235 -19.33 12.95 -2.63
N LYS A 236 -18.89 13.86 -3.48
CA LYS A 236 -19.16 13.79 -4.93
C LYS A 236 -17.88 13.47 -5.69
N PRO A 237 -17.92 12.50 -6.62
CA PRO A 237 -16.80 12.27 -7.51
C PRO A 237 -16.47 13.57 -8.25
N GLY A 238 -15.18 13.90 -8.32
CA GLY A 238 -14.68 15.10 -8.97
C GLY A 238 -15.29 15.30 -10.36
N LYS A 239 -15.27 16.51 -10.87
CA LYS A 239 -15.83 16.88 -12.18
C LYS A 239 -15.54 15.80 -13.20
N LYS A 240 -16.62 15.20 -13.77
CA LYS A 240 -16.48 14.33 -14.95
C LYS A 240 -15.77 15.12 -16.04
N VAL A 241 -14.53 14.75 -16.31
CA VAL A 241 -13.84 15.24 -17.50
C VAL A 241 -14.68 14.72 -18.69
N ARG A 242 -15.26 15.61 -19.49
CA ARG A 242 -15.85 15.23 -20.75
C ARG A 242 -14.72 14.77 -21.66
N VAL A 243 -14.60 13.46 -21.83
CA VAL A 243 -13.73 12.89 -22.84
C VAL A 243 -14.37 13.20 -24.20
N GLN A 244 -13.68 13.98 -25.02
CA GLN A 244 -14.09 14.18 -26.40
C GLN A 244 -13.80 12.89 -27.20
N ASP A 245 -14.53 12.67 -28.26
CA ASP A 245 -14.81 11.48 -29.07
C ASP A 245 -13.70 10.44 -29.35
N LYS A 246 -12.46 10.59 -28.90
CA LYS A 246 -11.38 9.61 -29.10
C LYS A 246 -10.51 9.52 -27.85
N VAL A 247 -10.41 8.31 -27.30
CA VAL A 247 -9.46 7.98 -26.21
C VAL A 247 -8.34 7.12 -26.79
N PHE A 248 -7.11 7.56 -26.61
CA PHE A 248 -5.93 6.73 -26.88
C PHE A 248 -5.42 6.17 -25.56
N CYS A 249 -5.38 4.85 -25.44
CA CYS A 249 -4.72 4.17 -24.33
C CYS A 249 -3.34 3.71 -24.82
N MET A 250 -2.28 4.18 -24.17
CA MET A 250 -0.96 3.58 -24.28
C MET A 250 -0.69 2.76 -23.05
N ALA A 251 -0.38 1.48 -23.24
CA ALA A 251 0.14 0.60 -22.21
C ALA A 251 1.56 0.22 -22.59
N GLY A 252 2.51 0.40 -21.68
CA GLY A 252 3.89 -0.03 -21.81
C GLY A 252 4.12 -1.37 -21.14
#